data_2ac1e999935e8bd8a3f833efafd850f1
#
_entry.id   2ac1e999935e8bd8a3f833efafd850f1
#
_cell.length_a   1.000
_cell.length_b   1.000
_cell.length_c   1.000
_cell.angle_alpha   90.00
_cell.angle_beta   90.00
_cell.angle_gamma   90.00
#
_symmetry.space_group_name_H-M   'P 1'
#
loop_
_entity.id
_entity.type
_entity.pdbx_description
1 polymer ?
#
loop_
_entity_poly.entity_id
_entity_poly.type
_entity_poly.pdbx_seq_one_letter_code
_entity_poly.pdbx_strand_id
1 'polypeptide(L)'
;MRITVILLFVALFQMVAVESSYSQSATISVKAEQIFLTDLFSQIEHQSEFLFFYVDEEVKNIKVNIQIKNKQIDEVLSQALVGTDLTYTINDRNINITRKTYATQQKQTKHITGKITDVNGEPIIGANVIEKGTTNGIITDIEGNFDL
;
A
#
# COMPACT_ATOMS: atom_id res chain seq x y z
N MET A 1 -24.14 17.72 49.77
CA MET A 1 -22.70 17.76 49.50
C MET A 1 -22.14 16.53 48.79
N ARG A 2 -22.55 15.28 49.05
CA ARG A 2 -21.99 14.09 48.32
C ARG A 2 -22.45 13.99 46.85
N ILE A 3 -23.70 14.36 46.52
CA ILE A 3 -24.26 14.28 45.18
C ILE A 3 -23.67 15.37 44.28
N THR A 4 -23.38 16.55 44.77
CA THR A 4 -22.75 17.66 44.01
C THR A 4 -21.32 17.37 43.63
N VAL A 5 -20.57 16.66 44.46
CA VAL A 5 -19.19 16.22 44.19
C VAL A 5 -19.18 15.12 43.10
N ILE A 6 -20.13 14.20 43.14
CA ILE A 6 -20.25 13.13 42.13
C ILE A 6 -20.62 13.74 40.73
N LEU A 7 -21.55 14.68 40.73
CA LEU A 7 -21.93 15.43 39.47
C LEU A 7 -20.74 16.21 38.90
N LEU A 8 -19.92 16.82 39.77
CA LEU A 8 -18.75 17.55 39.33
C LEU A 8 -17.67 16.60 38.75
N PHE A 9 -17.51 15.41 39.35
CA PHE A 9 -16.59 14.38 38.83
C PHE A 9 -17.06 13.80 37.49
N VAL A 10 -18.34 13.57 37.31
CA VAL A 10 -18.90 13.11 36.02
C VAL A 10 -18.75 14.17 34.93
N ALA A 11 -18.93 15.46 35.25
CA ALA A 11 -18.72 16.55 34.32
C ALA A 11 -17.22 16.72 33.90
N LEU A 12 -16.29 16.47 34.82
CA LEU A 12 -14.85 16.48 34.53
C LEU A 12 -14.43 15.27 33.67
N PHE A 13 -15.09 14.12 33.81
CA PHE A 13 -14.75 12.93 33.04
C PHE A 13 -15.23 13.00 31.57
N GLN A 14 -16.19 13.87 31.25
CA GLN A 14 -16.64 14.08 29.87
C GLN A 14 -15.73 15.01 29.05
N MET A 15 -14.74 15.63 29.67
CA MET A 15 -13.77 16.50 28.96
C MET A 15 -12.56 15.76 28.38
N VAL A 16 -12.41 14.45 28.58
CA VAL A 16 -11.19 13.70 28.19
C VAL A 16 -11.35 12.85 26.93
N ALA A 17 -12.50 12.87 26.27
CA ALA A 17 -12.70 12.09 25.04
C ALA A 17 -12.92 13.00 23.81
N VAL A 18 -12.01 13.96 23.59
CA VAL A 18 -11.81 14.46 22.25
C VAL A 18 -10.59 13.74 21.70
N GLU A 19 -10.80 12.52 21.26
CA GLU A 19 -9.92 11.94 20.28
C GLU A 19 -10.04 12.79 19.01
N SER A 20 -9.10 13.70 18.87
CA SER A 20 -8.93 14.47 17.66
C SER A 20 -8.57 13.50 16.52
N SER A 21 -9.60 13.06 15.81
CA SER A 21 -9.42 12.49 14.47
C SER A 21 -8.91 13.60 13.55
N TYR A 22 -7.65 13.99 13.72
CA TYR A 22 -7.02 15.11 13.03
C TYR A 22 -6.81 14.87 11.53
N SER A 23 -6.95 13.63 11.08
CA SER A 23 -6.50 13.24 9.74
C SER A 23 -7.51 13.49 8.61
N GLN A 24 -8.76 13.84 8.89
CA GLN A 24 -9.79 13.89 7.84
C GLN A 24 -10.47 15.25 7.61
N SER A 25 -10.11 16.29 8.34
CA SER A 25 -10.83 17.56 8.29
C SER A 25 -10.19 18.64 7.41
N ALA A 26 -8.94 18.51 7.03
CA ALA A 26 -8.28 19.51 6.19
C ALA A 26 -8.75 19.37 4.73
N THR A 27 -9.49 20.37 4.26
CA THR A 27 -9.83 20.50 2.85
C THR A 27 -8.78 21.31 2.12
N ILE A 28 -8.36 20.82 0.98
CA ILE A 28 -7.30 21.39 0.15
C ILE A 28 -7.92 21.97 -1.12
N SER A 29 -7.42 23.12 -1.53
CA SER A 29 -7.79 23.75 -2.79
C SER A 29 -6.52 24.12 -3.56
N VAL A 30 -6.36 23.54 -4.73
CA VAL A 30 -5.24 23.82 -5.63
C VAL A 30 -5.75 23.92 -7.06
N LYS A 31 -5.28 24.93 -7.78
CA LYS A 31 -5.47 25.05 -9.22
C LYS A 31 -4.12 25.38 -9.85
N ALA A 32 -3.57 24.45 -10.59
CA ALA A 32 -2.31 24.63 -11.30
C ALA A 32 -2.26 23.80 -12.57
N GLU A 33 -1.60 24.35 -13.59
CA GLU A 33 -1.30 23.67 -14.84
C GLU A 33 0.21 23.50 -14.96
N GLN A 34 0.68 22.32 -15.32
CA GLN A 34 2.10 21.99 -15.49
C GLN A 34 2.94 22.27 -14.22
N ILE A 35 2.35 22.13 -13.03
CA ILE A 35 3.07 22.26 -11.76
C ILE A 35 3.95 21.03 -11.51
N PHE A 36 5.16 21.23 -11.02
CA PHE A 36 5.96 20.12 -10.53
C PHE A 36 5.31 19.46 -9.30
N LEU A 37 5.42 18.15 -9.22
CA LEU A 37 4.80 17.41 -8.13
C LEU A 37 5.35 17.82 -6.76
N THR A 38 6.64 18.14 -6.69
CA THR A 38 7.31 18.70 -5.50
C THR A 38 6.69 20.04 -5.05
N ASP A 39 6.38 20.92 -6.01
CA ASP A 39 5.77 22.21 -5.71
C ASP A 39 4.33 22.05 -5.26
N LEU A 40 3.61 21.06 -5.84
CA LEU A 40 2.26 20.70 -5.40
C LEU A 40 2.28 20.21 -3.95
N PHE A 41 3.20 19.32 -3.60
CA PHE A 41 3.34 18.83 -2.22
C PHE A 41 3.62 19.98 -1.25
N SER A 42 4.56 20.85 -1.59
CA SER A 42 4.85 22.04 -0.79
C SER A 42 3.63 22.95 -0.60
N GLN A 43 2.81 23.15 -1.64
CA GLN A 43 1.56 23.91 -1.52
C GLN A 43 0.54 23.25 -0.58
N ILE A 44 0.47 21.92 -0.59
CA ILE A 44 -0.41 21.17 0.30
C ILE A 44 0.09 21.28 1.75
N GLU A 45 1.39 21.13 2.00
CA GLU A 45 1.99 21.30 3.31
C GLU A 45 1.73 22.68 3.92
N HIS A 46 1.74 23.75 3.10
CA HIS A 46 1.45 25.10 3.56
C HIS A 46 -0.04 25.32 3.93
N GLN A 47 -0.95 24.53 3.39
CA GLN A 47 -2.39 24.63 3.64
C GLN A 47 -2.90 23.68 4.73
N SER A 48 -2.06 22.77 5.18
CA SER A 48 -2.46 21.66 6.03
C SER A 48 -1.34 21.26 6.99
N GLU A 49 -1.60 20.27 7.84
CA GLU A 49 -0.59 19.68 8.71
C GLU A 49 0.06 18.42 8.11
N PHE A 50 -0.23 18.10 6.84
CA PHE A 50 0.37 16.97 6.17
C PHE A 50 1.85 17.23 5.86
N LEU A 51 2.64 16.15 5.90
CA LEU A 51 4.06 16.14 5.57
C LEU A 51 4.32 15.06 4.52
N PHE A 52 5.05 15.42 3.47
CA PHE A 52 5.36 14.51 2.38
C PHE A 52 6.76 13.92 2.50
N PHE A 53 6.84 12.62 2.34
CA PHE A 53 8.07 11.84 2.30
C PHE A 53 8.19 11.13 0.96
N TYR A 54 9.26 11.39 0.24
CA TYR A 54 9.51 10.83 -1.09
C TYR A 54 10.99 10.80 -1.42
N VAL A 55 11.35 10.05 -2.46
CA VAL A 55 12.70 10.08 -3.03
C VAL A 55 12.72 11.12 -4.16
N ASP A 56 13.59 12.12 -4.06
CA ASP A 56 13.65 13.26 -4.99
C ASP A 56 13.76 12.82 -6.45
N GLU A 57 14.61 11.82 -6.74
CA GLU A 57 14.81 11.30 -8.09
C GLU A 57 13.54 10.76 -8.73
N GLU A 58 12.59 10.31 -7.90
CA GLU A 58 11.33 9.72 -8.38
C GLU A 58 10.27 10.75 -8.73
N VAL A 59 10.32 11.96 -8.14
CA VAL A 59 9.25 12.96 -8.23
C VAL A 59 9.65 14.26 -8.91
N LYS A 60 10.93 14.65 -8.86
CA LYS A 60 11.42 16.00 -9.26
C LYS A 60 11.09 16.45 -10.68
N ASN A 61 10.90 15.53 -11.61
CA ASN A 61 10.65 15.83 -13.02
C ASN A 61 9.19 15.59 -13.44
N ILE A 62 8.33 15.23 -12.50
CA ILE A 62 6.91 14.93 -12.79
C ILE A 62 6.12 16.22 -12.71
N LYS A 63 5.42 16.55 -13.81
CA LYS A 63 4.48 17.66 -13.86
C LYS A 63 3.06 17.13 -13.94
N VAL A 64 2.18 17.79 -13.23
CA VAL A 64 0.76 17.42 -13.16
C VAL A 64 -0.14 18.63 -13.43
N ASN A 65 -1.33 18.35 -13.92
CA ASN A 65 -2.41 19.34 -14.02
C ASN A 65 -3.43 19.02 -12.95
N ILE A 66 -3.74 20.00 -12.11
CA ILE A 66 -4.67 19.80 -11.01
C ILE A 66 -5.62 20.98 -10.85
N GLN A 67 -6.91 20.68 -10.70
CA GLN A 67 -7.93 21.67 -10.39
C GLN A 67 -8.87 21.07 -9.34
N ILE A 68 -8.63 21.43 -8.10
CA ILE A 68 -9.33 20.89 -6.94
C ILE A 68 -9.79 22.05 -6.05
N LYS A 69 -10.99 21.95 -5.53
CA LYS A 69 -11.55 22.91 -4.59
C LYS A 69 -12.22 22.18 -3.43
N ASN A 70 -11.76 22.48 -2.21
CA ASN A 70 -12.32 21.94 -0.95
C ASN A 70 -12.44 20.40 -0.94
N LYS A 71 -11.36 19.71 -1.31
CA LYS A 71 -11.31 18.25 -1.32
C LYS A 71 -10.43 17.71 -0.21
N GLN A 72 -10.71 16.50 0.23
CA GLN A 72 -9.88 15.78 1.20
C GLN A 72 -8.56 15.35 0.54
N ILE A 73 -7.53 15.15 1.36
CA ILE A 73 -6.18 14.82 0.89
C ILE A 73 -6.14 13.58 -0.01
N ASP A 74 -6.93 12.58 0.30
CA ASP A 74 -7.02 11.34 -0.48
C ASP A 74 -7.50 11.58 -1.90
N GLU A 75 -8.57 12.39 -2.08
CA GLU A 75 -9.05 12.77 -3.41
C GLU A 75 -8.03 13.63 -4.16
N VAL A 76 -7.32 14.51 -3.46
CA VAL A 76 -6.26 15.35 -4.03
C VAL A 76 -5.13 14.50 -4.60
N LEU A 77 -4.64 13.57 -3.81
CA LEU A 77 -3.54 12.68 -4.20
C LEU A 77 -3.96 11.69 -5.29
N SER A 78 -5.16 11.13 -5.16
CA SER A 78 -5.71 10.24 -6.19
C SER A 78 -5.76 10.94 -7.56
N GLN A 79 -6.16 12.22 -7.60
CA GLN A 79 -6.21 12.98 -8.85
C GLN A 79 -4.82 13.42 -9.32
N ALA A 80 -3.96 13.87 -8.40
CA ALA A 80 -2.61 14.35 -8.72
C ALA A 80 -1.72 13.26 -9.31
N LEU A 81 -1.87 12.02 -8.83
CA LEU A 81 -1.03 10.90 -9.24
C LEU A 81 -1.60 10.09 -10.42
N VAL A 82 -2.75 10.52 -11.00
CA VAL A 82 -3.27 9.89 -12.21
C VAL A 82 -2.27 10.00 -13.35
N GLY A 83 -2.00 8.86 -14.01
CA GLY A 83 -1.05 8.80 -15.12
C GLY A 83 0.42 8.79 -14.72
N THR A 84 0.72 8.77 -13.43
CA THR A 84 2.10 8.59 -12.92
C THR A 84 2.32 7.14 -12.46
N ASP A 85 3.60 6.78 -12.32
CA ASP A 85 4.02 5.49 -11.73
C ASP A 85 4.09 5.56 -10.20
N LEU A 86 3.49 6.58 -9.58
CA LEU A 86 3.54 6.80 -8.15
C LEU A 86 2.25 6.36 -7.46
N THR A 87 2.40 5.90 -6.22
CA THR A 87 1.32 5.63 -5.28
C THR A 87 1.63 6.31 -3.95
N TYR A 88 0.67 6.31 -3.03
CA TYR A 88 0.84 6.92 -1.72
C TYR A 88 0.26 6.05 -0.60
N THR A 89 0.77 6.26 0.60
CA THR A 89 0.18 5.77 1.85
C THR A 89 0.09 6.92 2.84
N ILE A 90 -1.03 7.01 3.55
CA ILE A 90 -1.28 8.04 4.57
C ILE A 90 -1.26 7.37 5.93
N ASN A 91 -0.37 7.84 6.81
CA ASN A 91 -0.29 7.45 8.22
C ASN A 91 -0.39 8.71 9.07
N ASP A 92 -1.53 8.94 9.68
CA ASP A 92 -1.87 10.19 10.35
C ASP A 92 -1.69 11.40 9.40
N ARG A 93 -0.70 12.23 9.65
CA ARG A 93 -0.33 13.38 8.81
C ARG A 93 0.86 13.11 7.87
N ASN A 94 1.47 11.93 7.95
CA ASN A 94 2.61 11.58 7.12
C ASN A 94 2.14 10.88 5.84
N ILE A 95 2.52 11.44 4.71
CA ILE A 95 2.19 10.92 3.37
C ILE A 95 3.48 10.42 2.73
N ASN A 96 3.57 9.12 2.55
CA ASN A 96 4.68 8.51 1.85
C ASN A 96 4.32 8.31 0.38
N ILE A 97 5.10 8.89 -0.52
CA ILE A 97 4.99 8.72 -1.96
C ILE A 97 6.04 7.70 -2.41
N THR A 98 5.60 6.66 -3.08
CA THR A 98 6.48 5.60 -3.58
C THR A 98 6.10 5.23 -5.01
N ARG A 99 7.01 4.60 -5.74
CA ARG A 99 6.64 4.01 -7.03
C ARG A 99 5.61 2.92 -6.85
N LYS A 100 4.65 2.88 -7.75
CA LYS A 100 3.81 1.69 -7.90
C LYS A 100 4.77 0.54 -8.18
N THR A 101 4.98 -0.30 -7.19
CA THR A 101 5.49 -1.62 -7.48
C THR A 101 4.39 -2.27 -8.30
N TYR A 102 4.48 -2.17 -9.64
CA TYR A 102 3.84 -3.19 -10.44
C TYR A 102 4.51 -4.45 -9.90
N ALA A 103 3.81 -5.13 -8.99
CA ALA A 103 4.08 -6.52 -8.83
C ALA A 103 3.98 -7.03 -10.28
N THR A 104 5.10 -7.14 -10.98
CA THR A 104 5.29 -8.28 -11.82
C THR A 104 4.75 -9.34 -10.87
N GLN A 105 3.57 -9.90 -11.18
CA GLN A 105 3.14 -11.08 -10.48
C GLN A 105 4.37 -11.98 -10.55
N GLN A 106 5.22 -11.90 -9.54
CA GLN A 106 5.97 -13.05 -9.14
C GLN A 106 4.84 -14.01 -8.84
N LYS A 107 4.47 -14.72 -9.92
CA LYS A 107 3.81 -15.98 -9.83
C LYS A 107 4.57 -16.62 -8.69
N GLN A 108 3.97 -16.59 -7.49
CA GLN A 108 4.56 -17.32 -6.37
C GLN A 108 4.74 -18.68 -6.97
N THR A 109 5.97 -19.01 -7.31
CA THR A 109 6.33 -20.36 -7.75
C THR A 109 6.04 -21.19 -6.54
N LYS A 110 4.84 -21.77 -6.53
CA LYS A 110 4.44 -22.69 -5.49
C LYS A 110 5.25 -23.93 -5.78
N HIS A 111 6.39 -24.06 -5.13
CA HIS A 111 7.20 -25.25 -5.20
C HIS A 111 6.39 -26.43 -4.69
N ILE A 112 6.16 -27.38 -5.57
CA ILE A 112 5.49 -28.63 -5.24
C ILE A 112 6.53 -29.73 -5.27
N THR A 113 6.98 -30.12 -4.10
CA THR A 113 7.95 -31.21 -3.96
C THR A 113 7.24 -32.50 -3.57
N GLY A 114 7.80 -33.62 -4.02
CA GLY A 114 7.27 -34.93 -3.68
C GLY A 114 8.22 -36.06 -4.07
N LYS A 115 7.76 -37.29 -3.76
CA LYS A 115 8.46 -38.51 -4.13
C LYS A 115 7.50 -39.48 -4.81
N ILE A 116 7.94 -40.08 -5.91
CA ILE A 116 7.16 -41.09 -6.64
C ILE A 116 7.81 -42.46 -6.44
N THR A 117 6.99 -43.39 -5.98
CA THR A 117 7.39 -44.77 -5.74
C THR A 117 6.44 -45.73 -6.43
N ASP A 118 6.87 -46.93 -6.68
CA ASP A 118 6.01 -48.04 -7.11
C ASP A 118 5.16 -48.60 -5.94
N VAL A 119 4.41 -49.67 -6.20
CA VAL A 119 3.52 -50.31 -5.21
C VAL A 119 4.30 -51.02 -4.08
N ASN A 120 5.59 -51.26 -4.26
CA ASN A 120 6.48 -51.90 -3.28
C ASN A 120 7.25 -50.83 -2.46
N GLY A 121 7.10 -49.54 -2.80
CA GLY A 121 7.82 -48.44 -2.17
C GLY A 121 9.17 -48.10 -2.81
N GLU A 122 9.53 -48.73 -3.96
CA GLU A 122 10.77 -48.45 -4.67
C GLU A 122 10.66 -47.15 -5.47
N PRO A 123 11.69 -46.28 -5.51
CA PRO A 123 11.65 -45.01 -6.22
C PRO A 123 11.54 -45.22 -7.74
N ILE A 124 10.66 -44.47 -8.38
CA ILE A 124 10.54 -44.46 -9.83
C ILE A 124 11.41 -43.33 -10.38
N ILE A 125 12.49 -43.70 -11.04
CA ILE A 125 13.46 -42.80 -11.67
C ILE A 125 12.91 -42.36 -13.04
N GLY A 126 13.03 -41.05 -13.38
CA GLY A 126 12.68 -40.55 -14.70
C GLY A 126 11.16 -40.50 -14.96
N ALA A 127 10.34 -40.58 -13.93
CA ALA A 127 8.90 -40.38 -14.05
C ALA A 127 8.59 -38.92 -14.41
N ASN A 128 7.74 -38.71 -15.39
CA ASN A 128 7.35 -37.37 -15.81
C ASN A 128 6.19 -36.84 -14.94
N VAL A 129 6.45 -35.75 -14.20
CA VAL A 129 5.48 -35.06 -13.36
C VAL A 129 5.08 -33.77 -14.06
N ILE A 130 3.80 -33.64 -14.39
CA ILE A 130 3.30 -32.49 -15.15
C ILE A 130 2.15 -31.82 -14.36
N GLU A 131 2.18 -30.48 -14.27
CA GLU A 131 1.07 -29.71 -13.74
C GLU A 131 -0.14 -29.79 -14.66
N LYS A 132 -1.27 -30.28 -14.13
CA LYS A 132 -2.48 -30.51 -14.91
C LYS A 132 -2.95 -29.23 -15.64
N GLY A 133 -3.07 -29.31 -16.96
CA GLY A 133 -3.55 -28.20 -17.79
C GLY A 133 -2.46 -27.24 -18.24
N THR A 134 -1.18 -27.56 -18.01
CA THR A 134 -0.02 -26.76 -18.44
C THR A 134 1.01 -27.63 -19.20
N THR A 135 2.07 -26.99 -19.70
CA THR A 135 3.26 -27.65 -20.23
C THR A 135 4.41 -27.67 -19.20
N ASN A 136 4.14 -27.22 -17.98
CA ASN A 136 5.12 -27.18 -16.91
C ASN A 136 5.28 -28.58 -16.32
N GLY A 137 6.49 -29.13 -16.35
CA GLY A 137 6.76 -30.48 -15.86
C GLY A 137 8.24 -30.72 -15.62
N ILE A 138 8.52 -31.72 -14.80
CA ILE A 138 9.86 -32.17 -14.45
C ILE A 138 9.91 -33.69 -14.38
N ILE A 139 11.10 -34.28 -14.52
CA ILE A 139 11.33 -35.69 -14.30
C ILE A 139 11.88 -35.96 -12.90
N THR A 140 11.51 -37.09 -12.31
CA THR A 140 12.05 -37.53 -11.01
C THR A 140 13.52 -37.87 -11.08
N ASP A 141 14.24 -37.61 -10.00
CA ASP A 141 15.66 -37.99 -9.81
C ASP A 141 15.81 -39.49 -9.52
N ILE A 142 17.09 -39.91 -9.25
CA ILE A 142 17.42 -41.31 -8.96
C ILE A 142 16.79 -41.84 -7.65
N GLU A 143 16.32 -40.96 -6.78
CA GLU A 143 15.64 -41.30 -5.53
C GLU A 143 14.10 -41.16 -5.65
N GLY A 144 13.62 -40.83 -6.86
CA GLY A 144 12.22 -40.65 -7.16
C GLY A 144 11.65 -39.27 -6.73
N ASN A 145 12.49 -38.32 -6.28
CA ASN A 145 12.03 -37.00 -5.88
C ASN A 145 11.80 -36.07 -7.07
N PHE A 146 10.91 -35.13 -6.90
CA PHE A 146 10.68 -34.01 -7.83
C PHE A 146 10.47 -32.70 -7.09
N ASP A 147 10.81 -31.59 -7.75
CA ASP A 147 10.56 -30.21 -7.33
C ASP A 147 10.03 -29.42 -8.54
N LEU A 148 8.71 -29.10 -8.54
CA LEU A 148 7.98 -28.49 -9.63
C LEU A 148 7.48 -27.09 -9.26
#